data_ebfac33ade888b07e17446f488541938
#
_entry.id   ebfac33ade888b07e17446f488541938
#
_cell.length_a   1.000
_cell.length_b   1.000
_cell.length_c   1.000
_cell.angle_alpha   90.00
_cell.angle_beta   90.00
_cell.angle_gamma   90.00
#
_symmetry.space_group_name_H-M   'P 1'
#
loop_
_entity.id
_entity.type
_entity.pdbx_description
1 polymer ?
#
loop_
_entity_poly.entity_id
_entity_poly.type
_entity_poly.pdbx_seq_one_letter_code
_entity_poly.pdbx_strand_id
1 'polypeptide(L)'
;PLVLKLPESSFSRGVHKAENKEALKTRLEQMLAESALVLVQEYIFTEFDWRIGVLGGKPIYACQYFMVRNHWQIYNHQGDRFSSGGFATMPTFEVPKPVLQAAIKAAKAVGDGLYGVDIKQTGNAVYVIEVNDNPSIDSGVEDKYLGKELYELIMQEFADRLEQRGR
;
A
#
# COMPACT_ATOMS: atom_id res chain seq x y z
N PRO A 1 -20.12 4.90 3.11
CA PRO A 1 -19.20 5.75 2.33
C PRO A 1 -18.46 4.96 1.25
N LEU A 2 -18.04 5.63 0.19
CA LEU A 2 -17.24 5.07 -0.89
C LEU A 2 -15.96 5.88 -1.07
N VAL A 3 -14.90 5.22 -1.52
CA VAL A 3 -13.62 5.84 -1.87
C VAL A 3 -13.46 5.79 -3.39
N LEU A 4 -13.18 6.95 -3.98
CA LEU A 4 -12.92 7.11 -5.40
C LEU A 4 -11.42 7.36 -5.60
N LYS A 5 -10.83 6.71 -6.58
CA LYS A 5 -9.40 6.83 -6.91
C LYS A 5 -9.20 7.00 -8.41
N LEU A 6 -8.26 7.84 -8.79
CA LEU A 6 -7.72 7.84 -10.15
C LEU A 6 -6.74 6.68 -10.31
N PRO A 7 -6.74 5.94 -11.43
CA PRO A 7 -5.83 4.81 -11.65
C PRO A 7 -4.34 5.20 -11.55
N GLU A 8 -4.00 6.40 -12.02
CA GLU A 8 -2.62 6.91 -12.06
C GLU A 8 -2.38 7.92 -10.94
N SER A 9 -2.59 7.51 -9.69
CA SER A 9 -2.39 8.38 -8.54
C SER A 9 -1.44 7.76 -7.51
N SER A 10 -0.70 8.62 -6.79
CA SER A 10 0.23 8.20 -5.74
C SER A 10 0.12 9.11 -4.52
N PHE A 11 0.60 8.62 -3.36
CA PHE A 11 0.63 9.38 -2.09
C PHE A 11 -0.73 9.97 -1.69
N SER A 12 -1.81 9.19 -1.85
CA SER A 12 -3.20 9.61 -1.57
C SER A 12 -3.70 10.83 -2.38
N ARG A 13 -2.97 11.27 -3.41
CA ARG A 13 -3.45 12.31 -4.34
C ARG A 13 -4.51 11.72 -5.25
N GLY A 14 -5.55 12.48 -5.58
CA GLY A 14 -6.65 11.98 -6.42
C GLY A 14 -7.50 10.90 -5.75
N VAL A 15 -7.42 10.75 -4.41
CA VAL A 15 -8.24 9.83 -3.62
C VAL A 15 -9.26 10.64 -2.83
N HIS A 16 -10.54 10.36 -3.05
CA HIS A 16 -11.66 11.10 -2.46
C HIS A 16 -12.64 10.18 -1.78
N LYS A 17 -13.24 10.64 -0.68
CA LYS A 17 -14.29 9.92 0.03
C LYS A 17 -15.64 10.59 -0.23
N ALA A 18 -16.64 9.81 -0.61
CA ALA A 18 -18.01 10.23 -0.76
C ALA A 18 -18.86 9.61 0.35
N GLU A 19 -19.49 10.46 1.16
CA GLU A 19 -20.28 10.03 2.30
C GLU A 19 -21.73 9.68 1.91
N ASN A 20 -22.22 10.20 0.80
CA ASN A 20 -23.58 10.00 0.30
C ASN A 20 -23.63 10.00 -1.23
N LYS A 21 -24.80 9.77 -1.80
CA LYS A 21 -25.03 9.62 -3.23
C LYS A 21 -24.78 10.92 -4.02
N GLU A 22 -25.12 12.05 -3.45
CA GLU A 22 -24.95 13.38 -4.06
C GLU A 22 -23.44 13.71 -4.18
N ALA A 23 -22.69 13.51 -3.08
CA ALA A 23 -21.24 13.69 -3.07
C ALA A 23 -20.55 12.72 -4.03
N LEU A 24 -21.01 11.46 -4.12
CA LEU A 24 -20.51 10.48 -5.06
C LEU A 24 -20.69 10.95 -6.50
N LYS A 25 -21.91 11.38 -6.86
CA LYS A 25 -22.23 11.84 -8.22
C LYS A 25 -21.36 13.02 -8.62
N THR A 26 -21.32 14.07 -7.78
CA THR A 26 -20.53 15.27 -8.04
C THR A 26 -19.04 14.94 -8.23
N ARG A 27 -18.50 14.07 -7.37
CA ARG A 27 -17.09 13.71 -7.44
C ARG A 27 -16.78 12.84 -8.66
N LEU A 28 -17.66 11.90 -9.01
CA LEU A 28 -17.51 11.07 -10.22
C LEU A 28 -17.51 11.94 -11.48
N GLU A 29 -18.42 12.90 -11.62
CA GLU A 29 -18.49 13.82 -12.75
C GLU A 29 -17.18 14.61 -12.92
N GLN A 30 -16.61 15.09 -11.81
CA GLN A 30 -15.32 15.80 -11.82
C GLN A 30 -14.17 14.90 -12.26
N MET A 31 -14.07 13.71 -11.67
CA MET A 31 -12.96 12.79 -11.94
C MET A 31 -13.03 12.19 -13.34
N LEU A 32 -14.22 11.93 -13.86
CA LEU A 32 -14.42 11.43 -15.24
C LEU A 32 -14.16 12.50 -16.30
N ALA A 33 -14.12 13.78 -15.94
CA ALA A 33 -13.66 14.84 -16.83
C ALA A 33 -12.12 14.86 -16.99
N GLU A 34 -11.40 14.27 -16.01
CA GLU A 34 -9.93 14.22 -16.01
C GLU A 34 -9.38 12.86 -16.44
N SER A 35 -10.12 11.78 -16.21
CA SER A 35 -9.69 10.41 -16.47
C SER A 35 -10.80 9.58 -17.08
N ALA A 36 -10.44 8.72 -18.04
CA ALA A 36 -11.38 7.78 -18.66
C ALA A 36 -11.90 6.70 -17.70
N LEU A 37 -11.21 6.48 -16.58
CA LEU A 37 -11.54 5.46 -15.58
C LEU A 37 -11.45 6.05 -14.18
N VAL A 38 -12.36 5.62 -13.30
CA VAL A 38 -12.34 5.91 -11.87
C VAL A 38 -12.58 4.60 -11.12
N LEU A 39 -11.70 4.29 -10.19
CA LEU A 39 -11.89 3.18 -9.26
C LEU A 39 -12.81 3.63 -8.13
N VAL A 40 -13.85 2.85 -7.84
CA VAL A 40 -14.75 3.08 -6.71
C VAL A 40 -14.72 1.87 -5.79
N GLN A 41 -14.36 2.09 -4.54
CA GLN A 41 -14.21 1.05 -3.52
C GLN A 41 -15.07 1.35 -2.31
N GLU A 42 -15.51 0.31 -1.62
CA GLU A 42 -16.12 0.46 -0.30
C GLU A 42 -15.12 1.05 0.70
N TYR A 43 -15.56 2.02 1.50
CA TYR A 43 -14.73 2.57 2.57
C TYR A 43 -14.67 1.61 3.75
N ILE A 44 -13.47 1.20 4.12
CA ILE A 44 -13.21 0.38 5.31
C ILE A 44 -12.39 1.21 6.29
N PHE A 45 -12.94 1.42 7.49
CA PHE A 45 -12.21 2.11 8.56
C PHE A 45 -11.18 1.17 9.19
N THR A 46 -9.97 1.68 9.37
CA THR A 46 -8.87 1.05 10.12
C THR A 46 -8.07 2.13 10.83
N GLU A 47 -7.46 1.82 11.95
CA GLU A 47 -6.55 2.73 12.67
C GLU A 47 -5.20 2.85 11.95
N PHE A 48 -4.82 1.80 11.24
CA PHE A 48 -3.63 1.73 10.40
C PHE A 48 -3.87 0.83 9.18
N ASP A 49 -3.04 0.99 8.19
CA ASP A 49 -2.93 0.09 7.05
C ASP A 49 -1.62 -0.70 7.12
N TRP A 50 -1.67 -1.97 6.77
CA TRP A 50 -0.47 -2.77 6.56
C TRP A 50 0.17 -2.43 5.23
N ARG A 51 1.51 -2.28 5.22
CA ARG A 51 2.35 -2.33 4.02
C ARG A 51 3.26 -3.55 4.15
N ILE A 52 3.06 -4.55 3.30
CA ILE A 52 3.88 -5.76 3.26
C ILE A 52 4.73 -5.73 2.00
N GLY A 53 6.06 -5.70 2.18
CA GLY A 53 7.00 -5.86 1.07
C GLY A 53 7.12 -7.34 0.70
N VAL A 54 6.91 -7.65 -0.57
CA VAL A 54 7.01 -9.01 -1.10
C VAL A 54 8.01 -9.02 -2.25
N LEU A 55 9.03 -9.88 -2.17
CA LEU A 55 10.05 -10.06 -3.19
C LEU A 55 10.11 -11.53 -3.60
N GLY A 56 9.96 -11.82 -4.89
CA GLY A 56 9.99 -13.21 -5.37
C GLY A 56 8.98 -14.12 -4.66
N GLY A 57 7.81 -13.58 -4.29
CA GLY A 57 6.77 -14.29 -3.54
C GLY A 57 7.05 -14.48 -2.05
N LYS A 58 8.11 -13.89 -1.49
CA LYS A 58 8.46 -13.97 -0.07
C LYS A 58 8.28 -12.61 0.59
N PRO A 59 7.62 -12.51 1.78
CA PRO A 59 7.53 -11.25 2.52
C PRO A 59 8.91 -10.91 3.10
N ILE A 60 9.37 -9.66 2.88
CA ILE A 60 10.69 -9.19 3.31
C ILE A 60 10.64 -8.08 4.35
N TYR A 61 9.58 -7.27 4.39
CA TYR A 61 9.33 -6.30 5.44
C TYR A 61 7.84 -6.13 5.72
N ALA A 62 7.52 -5.60 6.88
CA ALA A 62 6.16 -5.29 7.29
C ALA A 62 6.09 -4.00 8.09
N CYS A 63 5.21 -3.08 7.66
CA CYS A 63 4.94 -1.82 8.33
C CYS A 63 3.44 -1.66 8.59
N GLN A 64 3.13 -0.99 9.68
CA GLN A 64 1.82 -0.40 9.94
C GLN A 64 1.93 1.10 9.71
N TYR A 65 1.11 1.65 8.83
CA TYR A 65 1.00 3.08 8.61
C TYR A 65 -0.27 3.60 9.27
N PHE A 66 -0.12 4.40 10.31
CA PHE A 66 -1.25 4.91 11.09
C PHE A 66 -1.98 6.03 10.35
N MET A 67 -3.30 6.08 10.53
CA MET A 67 -4.10 7.19 10.04
C MET A 67 -3.71 8.49 10.75
N VAL A 68 -3.70 9.60 10.01
CA VAL A 68 -3.52 10.92 10.62
C VAL A 68 -4.65 11.18 11.62
N ARG A 69 -4.33 11.75 12.77
CA ARG A 69 -5.32 12.05 13.81
C ARG A 69 -6.50 12.83 13.24
N ASN A 70 -7.70 12.33 13.47
CA ASN A 70 -8.96 12.89 12.94
C ASN A 70 -9.04 12.93 11.40
N HIS A 71 -8.29 12.05 10.74
CA HIS A 71 -8.33 11.89 9.29
C HIS A 71 -8.49 10.41 8.91
N TRP A 72 -8.98 10.15 7.71
CA TRP A 72 -9.27 8.79 7.24
C TRP A 72 -8.16 8.20 6.34
N GLN A 73 -7.09 8.94 6.14
CA GLN A 73 -5.92 8.54 5.34
C GLN A 73 -4.65 8.63 6.19
N ILE A 74 -3.61 7.91 5.75
CA ILE A 74 -2.27 7.92 6.35
C ILE A 74 -1.53 9.24 6.07
N TYR A 75 -1.95 9.96 5.02
CA TYR A 75 -1.43 11.28 4.65
C TYR A 75 -2.56 12.30 4.63
N ASN A 76 -2.28 13.51 5.10
CA ASN A 76 -3.19 14.65 5.01
C ASN A 76 -2.48 15.80 4.30
N HIS A 77 -3.03 16.18 3.14
CA HIS A 77 -2.56 17.29 2.32
C HIS A 77 -3.50 18.48 2.51
N GLN A 78 -3.23 19.36 3.49
CA GLN A 78 -3.99 20.59 3.70
C GLN A 78 -3.17 21.80 3.21
N GLY A 79 -3.39 22.22 1.96
CA GLY A 79 -2.61 23.28 1.32
C GLY A 79 -1.12 22.92 1.28
N ASP A 80 -0.26 23.80 1.80
CA ASP A 80 1.19 23.60 1.86
C ASP A 80 1.64 22.71 3.05
N ARG A 81 0.71 22.28 3.89
CA ARG A 81 1.02 21.43 5.06
C ARG A 81 0.83 19.96 4.72
N PHE A 82 1.87 19.19 4.96
CA PHE A 82 1.87 17.73 4.89
C PHE A 82 1.97 17.15 6.29
N SER A 83 1.13 16.18 6.61
CA SER A 83 1.23 15.42 7.84
C SER A 83 0.98 13.93 7.57
N SER A 84 1.67 13.07 8.31
CA SER A 84 1.49 11.63 8.31
C SER A 84 1.10 11.14 9.71
N GLY A 85 0.42 10.00 9.78
CA GLY A 85 -0.01 9.41 11.05
C GLY A 85 1.10 8.69 11.81
N GLY A 86 2.29 8.57 11.23
CA GLY A 86 3.38 7.77 11.76
C GLY A 86 3.35 6.33 11.28
N PHE A 87 4.30 5.52 11.77
CA PHE A 87 4.44 4.13 11.37
C PHE A 87 5.01 3.26 12.48
N ALA A 88 4.83 1.95 12.38
CA ALA A 88 5.53 0.94 13.15
C ALA A 88 6.01 -0.16 12.21
N THR A 89 7.29 -0.53 12.33
CA THR A 89 7.91 -1.60 11.53
C THR A 89 8.19 -2.79 12.42
N MET A 90 7.91 -3.97 11.94
CA MET A 90 8.08 -5.22 12.69
C MET A 90 8.61 -6.33 11.80
N PRO A 91 9.19 -7.40 12.38
CA PRO A 91 9.56 -8.57 11.62
C PRO A 91 8.33 -9.27 11.03
N THR A 92 8.48 -9.83 9.83
CA THR A 92 7.37 -10.46 9.12
C THR A 92 6.73 -11.62 9.88
N PHE A 93 7.46 -12.31 10.74
CA PHE A 93 6.94 -13.42 11.55
C PHE A 93 6.00 -12.99 12.70
N GLU A 94 5.95 -11.69 13.03
CA GLU A 94 4.99 -11.13 13.99
C GLU A 94 3.68 -10.66 13.34
N VAL A 95 3.65 -10.58 12.00
CA VAL A 95 2.45 -10.18 11.26
C VAL A 95 1.41 -11.31 11.29
N PRO A 96 0.11 -11.00 11.45
CA PRO A 96 -0.94 -12.01 11.38
C PRO A 96 -0.88 -12.82 10.09
N LYS A 97 -0.90 -14.15 10.22
CA LYS A 97 -0.80 -15.07 9.07
C LYS A 97 -1.77 -14.76 7.93
N PRO A 98 -3.06 -14.39 8.17
CA PRO A 98 -3.97 -14.02 7.09
C PRO A 98 -3.50 -12.81 6.29
N VAL A 99 -2.86 -11.81 6.93
CA VAL A 99 -2.32 -10.62 6.27
C VAL A 99 -1.17 -11.00 5.34
N LEU A 100 -0.19 -11.79 5.83
CA LEU A 100 0.91 -12.28 4.99
C LEU A 100 0.43 -13.12 3.81
N GLN A 101 -0.53 -14.02 4.03
CA GLN A 101 -1.09 -14.85 2.97
C GLN A 101 -1.81 -14.00 1.90
N ALA A 102 -2.56 -12.97 2.32
CA ALA A 102 -3.21 -12.05 1.40
C ALA A 102 -2.17 -11.27 0.58
N ALA A 103 -1.10 -10.77 1.22
CA ALA A 103 -0.02 -10.05 0.55
C ALA A 103 0.67 -10.93 -0.51
N ILE A 104 1.09 -12.14 -0.12
CA ILE A 104 1.76 -13.08 -1.03
C ILE A 104 0.86 -13.45 -2.21
N LYS A 105 -0.42 -13.73 -1.95
CA LYS A 105 -1.39 -14.07 -2.99
C LYS A 105 -1.62 -12.91 -3.96
N ALA A 106 -1.74 -11.69 -3.45
CA ALA A 106 -1.92 -10.49 -4.26
C ALA A 106 -0.68 -10.20 -5.12
N ALA A 107 0.51 -10.21 -4.53
CA ALA A 107 1.77 -10.03 -5.24
C ALA A 107 1.94 -11.07 -6.36
N LYS A 108 1.66 -12.35 -6.08
CA LYS A 108 1.75 -13.43 -7.06
C LYS A 108 0.79 -13.27 -8.24
N ALA A 109 -0.35 -12.60 -8.06
CA ALA A 109 -1.29 -12.33 -9.14
C ALA A 109 -0.74 -11.27 -10.12
N VAL A 110 0.20 -10.42 -9.67
CA VAL A 110 0.88 -9.41 -10.50
C VAL A 110 2.15 -10.00 -11.14
N GLY A 111 2.96 -10.70 -10.34
CA GLY A 111 4.19 -11.30 -10.81
C GLY A 111 5.09 -11.79 -9.67
N ASP A 112 6.39 -11.91 -9.97
CA ASP A 112 7.42 -12.36 -9.05
C ASP A 112 8.43 -11.26 -8.65
N GLY A 113 8.13 -10.01 -8.97
CA GLY A 113 8.96 -8.83 -8.69
C GLY A 113 9.02 -8.43 -7.23
N LEU A 114 9.43 -7.18 -7.01
CA LEU A 114 9.33 -6.48 -5.73
C LEU A 114 8.02 -5.70 -5.69
N TYR A 115 7.19 -5.99 -4.71
CA TYR A 115 5.88 -5.36 -4.54
C TYR A 115 5.68 -4.87 -3.12
N GLY A 116 5.00 -3.72 -2.98
CA GLY A 116 4.43 -3.25 -1.71
C GLY A 116 2.93 -3.46 -1.72
N VAL A 117 2.43 -4.32 -0.84
CA VAL A 117 1.00 -4.65 -0.79
C VAL A 117 0.34 -3.91 0.38
N ASP A 118 -0.64 -3.07 0.07
CA ASP A 118 -1.42 -2.33 1.06
C ASP A 118 -2.67 -3.12 1.45
N ILE A 119 -2.84 -3.31 2.74
CA ILE A 119 -3.86 -4.20 3.29
C ILE A 119 -4.55 -3.53 4.48
N LYS A 120 -5.88 -3.59 4.48
CA LYS A 120 -6.70 -3.27 5.65
C LYS A 120 -7.12 -4.54 6.36
N GLN A 121 -7.10 -4.48 7.70
CA GLN A 121 -7.57 -5.57 8.55
C GLN A 121 -8.61 -5.08 9.54
N THR A 122 -9.78 -5.71 9.57
CA THR A 122 -10.84 -5.45 10.54
C THR A 122 -11.24 -6.76 11.20
N GLY A 123 -10.86 -6.94 12.46
CA GLY A 123 -11.01 -8.23 13.13
C GLY A 123 -10.31 -9.35 12.37
N ASN A 124 -11.06 -10.35 11.92
CA ASN A 124 -10.53 -11.47 11.15
C ASN A 124 -10.57 -11.26 9.63
N ALA A 125 -11.20 -10.20 9.15
CA ALA A 125 -11.30 -9.90 7.73
C ALA A 125 -10.08 -9.10 7.23
N VAL A 126 -9.57 -9.50 6.08
CA VAL A 126 -8.37 -8.92 5.45
C VAL A 126 -8.72 -8.52 4.03
N TYR A 127 -8.42 -7.27 3.67
CA TYR A 127 -8.74 -6.69 2.37
C TYR A 127 -7.48 -6.10 1.73
N VAL A 128 -7.12 -6.61 0.56
CA VAL A 128 -6.06 -6.00 -0.26
C VAL A 128 -6.60 -4.72 -0.89
N ILE A 129 -5.90 -3.63 -0.68
CA ILE A 129 -6.29 -2.30 -1.18
C ILE A 129 -5.58 -2.00 -2.50
N GLU A 130 -4.27 -2.26 -2.57
CA GLU A 130 -3.49 -2.11 -3.79
C GLU A 130 -2.19 -2.92 -3.72
N VAL A 131 -1.60 -3.14 -4.90
CA VAL A 131 -0.26 -3.71 -5.07
C VAL A 131 0.59 -2.70 -5.83
N ASN A 132 1.62 -2.17 -5.16
CA ASN A 132 2.55 -1.23 -5.74
C ASN A 132 3.73 -1.98 -6.36
N ASP A 133 3.98 -1.79 -7.65
CA ASP A 133 5.08 -2.42 -8.40
C ASP A 133 6.42 -1.67 -8.29
N ASN A 134 6.38 -0.47 -7.72
CA ASN A 134 7.55 0.32 -7.37
C ASN A 134 7.38 0.89 -5.94
N PRO A 135 7.41 0.02 -4.91
CA PRO A 135 7.19 0.46 -3.54
C PRO A 135 8.35 1.31 -3.05
N SER A 136 8.03 2.39 -2.34
CA SER A 136 9.04 3.15 -1.60
C SER A 136 9.61 2.29 -0.47
N ILE A 137 10.92 2.44 -0.26
CA ILE A 137 11.66 1.92 0.89
C ILE A 137 12.43 3.09 1.48
N ASP A 138 11.83 3.73 2.49
CA ASP A 138 12.40 4.91 3.12
C ASP A 138 13.30 4.52 4.29
N SER A 139 14.46 5.16 4.36
CA SER A 139 15.42 4.91 5.44
C SER A 139 14.82 5.23 6.80
N GLY A 140 14.91 4.27 7.72
CA GLY A 140 14.33 4.36 9.06
C GLY A 140 12.83 4.03 9.12
N VAL A 141 12.21 3.67 7.99
CA VAL A 141 10.80 3.24 7.89
C VAL A 141 10.73 1.76 7.56
N GLU A 142 10.71 1.38 6.28
CA GLU A 142 10.61 -0.02 5.87
C GLU A 142 11.86 -0.83 6.22
N ASP A 143 13.03 -0.21 6.20
CA ASP A 143 14.29 -0.84 6.58
C ASP A 143 14.56 -0.87 8.09
N LYS A 144 13.70 -0.28 8.91
CA LYS A 144 13.94 -0.10 10.35
C LYS A 144 14.26 -1.39 11.10
N TYR A 145 13.68 -2.52 10.69
CA TYR A 145 13.92 -3.82 11.33
C TYR A 145 15.18 -4.49 10.76
N LEU A 146 15.28 -4.63 9.45
CA LEU A 146 16.39 -5.33 8.79
C LEU A 146 17.60 -4.43 8.51
N GLY A 147 17.41 -3.10 8.50
CA GLY A 147 18.47 -2.16 8.16
C GLY A 147 19.05 -2.45 6.78
N LYS A 148 20.36 -2.51 6.73
CA LYS A 148 21.13 -2.78 5.49
C LYS A 148 20.78 -4.13 4.83
N GLU A 149 20.43 -5.13 5.63
CA GLU A 149 20.11 -6.48 5.12
C GLU A 149 18.92 -6.46 4.16
N LEU A 150 17.95 -5.55 4.34
CA LEU A 150 16.82 -5.40 3.43
C LEU A 150 17.29 -5.10 2.00
N TYR A 151 18.22 -4.16 1.86
CA TYR A 151 18.77 -3.78 0.55
C TYR A 151 19.62 -4.88 -0.05
N GLU A 152 20.41 -5.58 0.77
CA GLU A 152 21.21 -6.71 0.35
C GLU A 152 20.34 -7.85 -0.19
N LEU A 153 19.24 -8.17 0.49
CA LEU A 153 18.26 -9.16 0.02
C LEU A 153 17.67 -8.78 -1.35
N ILE A 154 17.29 -7.52 -1.52
CA ILE A 154 16.69 -7.04 -2.77
C ILE A 154 17.74 -7.09 -3.91
N MET A 155 18.94 -6.58 -3.67
CA MET A 155 19.99 -6.55 -4.69
C MET A 155 20.47 -7.95 -5.06
N GLN A 156 20.57 -8.87 -4.10
CA GLN A 156 20.94 -10.25 -4.36
C GLN A 156 19.90 -10.96 -5.24
N GLU A 157 18.61 -10.80 -4.96
CA GLU A 157 17.55 -11.39 -5.78
C GLU A 157 17.64 -10.92 -7.24
N PHE A 158 17.87 -9.62 -7.46
CA PHE A 158 18.01 -9.10 -8.83
C PHE A 158 19.32 -9.54 -9.51
N ALA A 159 20.42 -9.65 -8.77
CA ALA A 159 21.68 -10.18 -9.29
C ALA A 159 21.51 -11.64 -9.74
N ASP A 160 20.90 -12.49 -8.89
CA ASP A 160 20.64 -13.90 -9.20
C ASP A 160 19.76 -14.06 -10.45
N ARG A 161 18.77 -13.19 -10.63
CA ARG A 161 17.92 -13.19 -11.84
C ARG A 161 18.70 -12.82 -13.10
N LEU A 162 19.62 -11.86 -13.02
CA LEU A 162 20.47 -11.49 -14.16
C LEU A 162 21.41 -12.64 -14.56
N GLU A 163 22.00 -13.33 -13.58
CA GLU A 163 22.85 -14.49 -13.84
C GLU A 163 22.08 -15.66 -14.49
N GLN A 164 20.83 -15.89 -14.06
CA GLN A 164 19.96 -16.92 -14.64
C GLN A 164 19.57 -16.62 -16.09
N ARG A 165 19.42 -15.33 -16.44
CA ARG A 165 19.10 -14.91 -17.82
C ARG A 165 20.31 -14.96 -18.77
N GLY A 166 21.51 -14.90 -18.25
CA GLY A 166 22.76 -14.99 -19.01
C GLY A 166 23.22 -16.41 -19.33
N ARG A 167 22.49 -17.40 -18.83
CA ARG A 167 22.70 -18.82 -19.12
C ARG A 167 21.67 -19.33 -20.11
#